data_02c2fe41457ba1eb087c885435c762f1
#
_entry.id   02c2fe41457ba1eb087c885435c762f1
#
_cell.length_a   1.000
_cell.length_b   1.000
_cell.length_c   1.000
_cell.angle_alpha   90.00
_cell.angle_beta   90.00
_cell.angle_gamma   90.00
#
_symmetry.space_group_name_H-M   'P 1'
#
loop_
_entity.id
_entity.type
_entity.pdbx_description
1 polymer ?
#
loop_
_entity_poly.entity_id
_entity_poly.type
_entity_poly.pdbx_seq_one_letter_code
_entity_poly.pdbx_strand_id
1 'polypeptide(L)'
;MTRWQRTLFILVTAQLVSAIGFGMFFPFLPLYVEYLGTNTGLSLAFWAGMAFSGQALTMAISSPIWGSLADRYGRKAMIERAMYGGAVIILLMGFARSAEELALLRTIQGAITGTIAAINALAASLVPRERTGYAMGMLQVGLWAGVAAGPFLGGIVADVFGFRAAFIITAILLLISGIVVTFGVKEQFTPPPRGVRRPGILSDWQRILALPGVAPAYAARFLNWLGPTMLLPVLPLYVASLMRGNEGISTLTGVIVGLSSAAGTVSALYLGRLGDRVGHRRVLLAGTLVAALCFIPQAFVHTGWQLLILQALTGAATGGMNPALSALLARYTRAGDEGAVFGIDNSVNSAARAAAPLLGAAVAAWFGLPAIFIATALVLLGAAALVFRCLPEHTVAPQIAPAAQPCEQTPR
;
A
#
# COMPACT_ATOMS: atom_id res chain seq x y z
N MET A 1 6.10 -29.78 12.98
CA MET A 1 5.39 -28.84 12.06
C MET A 1 4.79 -29.64 10.92
N THR A 2 3.49 -29.47 10.67
CA THR A 2 2.82 -30.05 9.49
C THR A 2 3.35 -29.39 8.21
N ARG A 3 3.15 -30.04 7.05
CA ARG A 3 3.64 -29.56 5.75
C ARG A 3 3.12 -28.13 5.42
N TRP A 4 1.84 -27.85 5.68
CA TRP A 4 1.26 -26.54 5.45
C TRP A 4 1.82 -25.46 6.40
N GLN A 5 2.10 -25.79 7.67
CA GLN A 5 2.70 -24.86 8.64
C GLN A 5 4.11 -24.44 8.20
N ARG A 6 4.92 -25.39 7.71
CA ARG A 6 6.25 -25.11 7.17
C ARG A 6 6.16 -24.16 5.96
N THR A 7 5.24 -24.45 5.04
CA THR A 7 5.03 -23.61 3.86
C THR A 7 4.56 -22.21 4.24
N LEU A 8 3.60 -22.10 5.16
CA LEU A 8 3.12 -20.81 5.67
C LEU A 8 4.26 -20.02 6.32
N PHE A 9 5.08 -20.63 7.16
CA PHE A 9 6.23 -19.96 7.78
C PHE A 9 7.20 -19.41 6.73
N ILE A 10 7.51 -20.18 5.68
CA ILE A 10 8.35 -19.73 4.57
C ILE A 10 7.73 -18.53 3.86
N LEU A 11 6.43 -18.57 3.55
CA LEU A 11 5.72 -17.46 2.89
C LEU A 11 5.66 -16.20 3.75
N VAL A 12 5.42 -16.33 5.06
CA VAL A 12 5.43 -15.21 6.01
C VAL A 12 6.83 -14.58 6.09
N THR A 13 7.87 -15.40 6.18
CA THR A 13 9.26 -14.91 6.22
C THR A 13 9.63 -14.22 4.90
N ALA A 14 9.27 -14.81 3.76
CA ALA A 14 9.50 -14.21 2.46
C ALA A 14 8.73 -12.89 2.29
N GLN A 15 7.49 -12.81 2.77
CA GLN A 15 6.69 -11.59 2.80
C GLN A 15 7.34 -10.50 3.65
N LEU A 16 7.76 -10.84 4.86
CA LEU A 16 8.47 -9.95 5.78
C LEU A 16 9.75 -9.40 5.16
N VAL A 17 10.62 -10.27 4.67
CA VAL A 17 11.92 -9.88 4.08
C VAL A 17 11.72 -9.03 2.82
N SER A 18 10.75 -9.40 1.97
CA SER A 18 10.41 -8.58 0.79
C SER A 18 9.88 -7.21 1.19
N ALA A 19 9.01 -7.14 2.21
CA ALA A 19 8.45 -5.88 2.69
C ALA A 19 9.52 -4.97 3.32
N ILE A 20 10.46 -5.54 4.10
CA ILE A 20 11.64 -4.82 4.59
C ILE A 20 12.43 -4.26 3.39
N GLY A 21 12.79 -5.12 2.42
CA GLY A 21 13.57 -4.73 1.27
C GLY A 21 12.92 -3.59 0.48
N PHE A 22 11.65 -3.72 0.12
CA PHE A 22 10.93 -2.67 -0.59
C PHE A 22 10.74 -1.38 0.24
N GLY A 23 10.71 -1.49 1.58
CA GLY A 23 10.61 -0.34 2.48
C GLY A 23 11.92 0.42 2.66
N MET A 24 13.08 -0.24 2.46
CA MET A 24 14.39 0.32 2.80
C MET A 24 14.74 1.60 2.05
N PHE A 25 14.36 1.75 0.78
CA PHE A 25 14.74 2.90 -0.02
C PHE A 25 13.77 4.09 0.07
N PHE A 26 12.58 3.93 0.67
CA PHE A 26 11.63 5.03 0.79
C PHE A 26 12.18 6.27 1.50
N PRO A 27 12.91 6.17 2.63
CA PRO A 27 13.34 7.34 3.37
C PRO A 27 14.45 8.13 2.68
N PHE A 28 15.17 7.56 1.73
CA PHE A 28 16.29 8.25 1.07
C PHE A 28 16.13 8.36 -0.46
N LEU A 29 15.10 7.80 -1.07
CA LEU A 29 14.95 7.81 -2.54
C LEU A 29 14.98 9.24 -3.12
N PRO A 30 14.29 10.24 -2.56
CA PRO A 30 14.38 11.62 -3.04
C PRO A 30 15.78 12.24 -2.85
N LEU A 31 16.46 11.92 -1.75
CA LEU A 31 17.85 12.35 -1.51
C LEU A 31 18.82 11.70 -2.51
N TYR A 32 18.55 10.45 -2.89
CA TYR A 32 19.33 9.77 -3.91
C TYR A 32 19.11 10.37 -5.29
N VAL A 33 17.88 10.79 -5.62
CA VAL A 33 17.57 11.57 -6.84
C VAL A 33 18.37 12.86 -6.87
N GLU A 34 18.44 13.58 -5.73
CA GLU A 34 19.22 14.81 -5.58
C GLU A 34 20.73 14.54 -5.74
N TYR A 35 21.24 13.47 -5.14
CA TYR A 35 22.64 13.03 -5.25
C TYR A 35 23.04 12.68 -6.69
N LEU A 36 22.16 12.03 -7.46
CA LEU A 36 22.39 11.64 -8.85
C LEU A 36 22.35 12.84 -9.80
N GLY A 37 21.59 13.88 -9.49
CA GLY A 37 21.33 15.00 -10.38
C GLY A 37 20.46 14.63 -11.57
N THR A 38 20.19 15.63 -12.43
CA THR A 38 19.39 15.48 -13.66
C THR A 38 20.17 16.00 -14.87
N ASN A 39 19.99 15.35 -16.02
CA ASN A 39 20.53 15.76 -17.31
C ASN A 39 19.49 16.53 -18.15
N THR A 40 18.27 16.72 -17.61
CA THR A 40 17.16 17.41 -18.28
C THR A 40 16.88 18.76 -17.61
N GLY A 41 16.11 19.63 -18.27
CA GLY A 41 15.65 20.90 -17.67
C GLY A 41 14.52 20.76 -16.64
N LEU A 42 14.13 19.52 -16.29
CA LEU A 42 13.06 19.25 -15.32
C LEU A 42 13.62 19.28 -13.89
N SER A 43 12.79 19.65 -12.92
CA SER A 43 13.20 19.73 -11.53
C SER A 43 13.47 18.36 -10.90
N LEU A 44 14.39 18.30 -9.93
CA LEU A 44 14.67 17.09 -9.15
C LEU A 44 13.44 16.59 -8.40
N ALA A 45 12.57 17.51 -7.93
CA ALA A 45 11.29 17.17 -7.31
C ALA A 45 10.36 16.42 -8.28
N PHE A 46 10.34 16.82 -9.57
CA PHE A 46 9.59 16.09 -10.60
C PHE A 46 10.10 14.65 -10.75
N TRP A 47 11.43 14.45 -10.84
CA TRP A 47 12.01 13.12 -10.99
C TRP A 47 11.81 12.26 -9.74
N ALA A 48 11.89 12.84 -8.54
CA ALA A 48 11.53 12.16 -7.30
C ALA A 48 10.05 11.71 -7.31
N GLY A 49 9.14 12.60 -7.70
CA GLY A 49 7.72 12.26 -7.88
C GLY A 49 7.51 11.17 -8.93
N MET A 50 8.20 11.26 -10.07
CA MET A 50 8.10 10.29 -11.16
C MET A 50 8.61 8.91 -10.76
N ALA A 51 9.68 8.82 -9.95
CA ALA A 51 10.19 7.56 -9.43
C ALA A 51 9.15 6.79 -8.58
N PHE A 52 8.27 7.47 -7.88
CA PHE A 52 7.16 6.84 -7.15
C PHE A 52 5.93 6.60 -8.04
N SER A 53 5.51 7.61 -8.79
CA SER A 53 4.30 7.57 -9.62
C SER A 53 4.43 6.61 -10.80
N GLY A 54 5.58 6.61 -11.48
CA GLY A 54 5.84 5.69 -12.59
C GLY A 54 5.76 4.22 -12.17
N GLN A 55 6.36 3.91 -11.01
CA GLN A 55 6.29 2.57 -10.43
C GLN A 55 4.85 2.17 -10.07
N ALA A 56 4.08 3.05 -9.44
CA ALA A 56 2.70 2.76 -9.07
C ALA A 56 1.80 2.58 -10.30
N LEU A 57 1.97 3.41 -11.32
CA LEU A 57 1.19 3.34 -12.56
C LEU A 57 1.45 2.03 -13.32
N THR A 58 2.71 1.67 -13.52
CA THR A 58 3.04 0.42 -14.23
C THR A 58 2.64 -0.81 -13.46
N MET A 59 2.73 -0.78 -12.13
CA MET A 59 2.22 -1.85 -11.27
C MET A 59 0.70 -2.00 -11.39
N ALA A 60 -0.04 -0.89 -11.46
CA ALA A 60 -1.49 -0.91 -11.65
C ALA A 60 -1.89 -1.55 -12.97
N ILE A 61 -1.19 -1.20 -14.07
CA ILE A 61 -1.44 -1.72 -15.41
C ILE A 61 -1.05 -3.19 -15.52
N SER A 62 0.07 -3.58 -14.95
CA SER A 62 0.59 -4.95 -15.07
C SER A 62 -0.06 -5.95 -14.10
N SER A 63 -0.65 -5.48 -12.99
CA SER A 63 -1.26 -6.35 -11.98
C SER A 63 -2.32 -7.32 -12.52
N PRO A 64 -3.31 -6.91 -13.36
CA PRO A 64 -4.27 -7.83 -13.96
C PRO A 64 -3.62 -8.85 -14.89
N ILE A 65 -2.57 -8.44 -15.63
CA ILE A 65 -1.82 -9.32 -16.53
C ILE A 65 -1.16 -10.43 -15.73
N TRP A 66 -0.46 -10.07 -14.68
CA TRP A 66 0.21 -11.05 -13.81
C TRP A 66 -0.76 -11.91 -13.03
N GLY A 67 -1.94 -11.39 -12.65
CA GLY A 67 -3.02 -12.18 -12.08
C GLY A 67 -3.50 -13.28 -13.03
N SER A 68 -3.74 -12.96 -14.29
CA SER A 68 -4.14 -13.92 -15.32
C SER A 68 -3.05 -14.96 -15.63
N LEU A 69 -1.78 -14.54 -15.61
CA LEU A 69 -0.64 -15.44 -15.76
C LEU A 69 -0.47 -16.35 -14.55
N ALA A 70 -0.74 -15.86 -13.33
CA ALA A 70 -0.73 -16.67 -12.11
C ALA A 70 -1.76 -17.83 -12.17
N ASP A 71 -2.94 -17.55 -12.72
CA ASP A 71 -3.97 -18.57 -12.94
C ASP A 71 -3.58 -19.58 -14.04
N ARG A 72 -2.65 -19.24 -14.93
CA ARG A 72 -2.23 -20.10 -16.05
C ARG A 72 -0.93 -20.88 -15.77
N TYR A 73 0.03 -20.28 -15.10
CA TYR A 73 1.38 -20.80 -14.91
C TYR A 73 1.70 -21.15 -13.45
N GLY A 74 0.78 -20.89 -12.53
CA GLY A 74 0.95 -21.10 -11.10
C GLY A 74 1.38 -19.82 -10.35
N ARG A 75 1.04 -19.79 -9.07
CA ARG A 75 1.26 -18.65 -8.21
C ARG A 75 2.70 -18.55 -7.72
N LYS A 76 3.36 -19.71 -7.51
CA LYS A 76 4.77 -19.79 -7.12
C LYS A 76 5.68 -19.15 -8.18
N ALA A 77 5.48 -19.44 -9.45
CA ALA A 77 6.24 -18.86 -10.55
C ALA A 77 6.12 -17.33 -10.60
N MET A 78 4.93 -16.78 -10.24
CA MET A 78 4.73 -15.33 -10.17
C MET A 78 5.46 -14.68 -8.98
N ILE A 79 5.56 -15.38 -7.86
CA ILE A 79 6.36 -14.93 -6.70
C ILE A 79 7.84 -14.93 -7.06
N GLU A 80 8.34 -16.02 -7.64
CA GLU A 80 9.74 -16.17 -8.07
C GLU A 80 10.14 -15.08 -9.07
N ARG A 81 9.32 -14.87 -10.11
CA ARG A 81 9.52 -13.77 -11.08
C ARG A 81 9.65 -12.41 -10.39
N ALA A 82 8.73 -12.08 -9.48
CA ALA A 82 8.71 -10.78 -8.82
C ALA A 82 9.90 -10.60 -7.87
N MET A 83 10.36 -11.66 -7.21
CA MET A 83 11.53 -11.63 -6.34
C MET A 83 12.84 -11.54 -7.13
N TYR A 84 13.06 -12.42 -8.10
CA TYR A 84 14.27 -12.41 -8.91
C TYR A 84 14.36 -11.19 -9.83
N GLY A 85 13.26 -10.87 -10.53
CA GLY A 85 13.19 -9.68 -11.38
C GLY A 85 13.31 -8.40 -10.56
N GLY A 86 12.68 -8.34 -9.38
CA GLY A 86 12.82 -7.25 -8.43
C GLY A 86 14.26 -7.09 -7.94
N ALA A 87 14.94 -8.18 -7.58
CA ALA A 87 16.33 -8.17 -7.17
C ALA A 87 17.26 -7.58 -8.23
N VAL A 88 17.11 -8.01 -9.49
CA VAL A 88 17.92 -7.51 -10.61
C VAL A 88 17.69 -6.02 -10.83
N ILE A 89 16.43 -5.58 -10.92
CA ILE A 89 16.13 -4.16 -11.18
C ILE A 89 16.57 -3.27 -10.02
N ILE A 90 16.37 -3.69 -8.76
CA ILE A 90 16.82 -2.93 -7.60
C ILE A 90 18.36 -2.86 -7.53
N LEU A 91 19.04 -3.94 -7.90
CA LEU A 91 20.49 -3.91 -8.01
C LEU A 91 20.95 -2.88 -9.03
N LEU A 92 20.30 -2.84 -10.21
CA LEU A 92 20.61 -1.84 -11.25
C LEU A 92 20.35 -0.41 -10.79
N MET A 93 19.32 -0.17 -9.95
CA MET A 93 19.07 1.16 -9.37
C MET A 93 20.23 1.66 -8.51
N GLY A 94 20.93 0.77 -7.80
CA GLY A 94 22.14 1.12 -7.04
C GLY A 94 23.30 1.64 -7.92
N PHE A 95 23.27 1.36 -9.22
CA PHE A 95 24.26 1.79 -10.20
C PHE A 95 23.73 2.87 -11.17
N ALA A 96 22.52 3.38 -10.95
CA ALA A 96 21.96 4.48 -11.72
C ALA A 96 22.90 5.70 -11.71
N ARG A 97 22.96 6.40 -12.84
CA ARG A 97 23.87 7.54 -13.06
C ARG A 97 23.15 8.89 -13.10
N SER A 98 21.82 8.86 -13.24
CA SER A 98 20.99 10.05 -13.30
C SER A 98 19.60 9.78 -12.68
N ALA A 99 18.90 10.85 -12.34
CA ALA A 99 17.52 10.78 -11.84
C ALA A 99 16.56 10.15 -12.86
N GLU A 100 16.76 10.40 -14.15
CA GLU A 100 15.99 9.85 -15.26
C GLU A 100 16.12 8.33 -15.33
N GLU A 101 17.37 7.84 -15.25
CA GLU A 101 17.65 6.40 -15.28
C GLU A 101 17.02 5.69 -14.06
N LEU A 102 17.13 6.30 -12.89
CA LEU A 102 16.48 5.80 -11.67
C LEU A 102 14.96 5.75 -11.81
N ALA A 103 14.32 6.81 -12.33
CA ALA A 103 12.89 6.86 -12.55
C ALA A 103 12.42 5.82 -13.59
N LEU A 104 13.21 5.61 -14.65
CA LEU A 104 12.96 4.56 -15.64
C LEU A 104 13.02 3.16 -14.99
N LEU A 105 14.07 2.86 -14.24
CA LEU A 105 14.24 1.58 -13.55
C LEU A 105 13.10 1.35 -12.52
N ARG A 106 12.67 2.40 -11.82
CA ARG A 106 11.51 2.35 -10.93
C ARG A 106 10.22 2.02 -11.69
N THR A 107 10.03 2.64 -12.84
CA THR A 107 8.87 2.37 -13.72
C THR A 107 8.88 0.91 -14.19
N ILE A 108 10.02 0.39 -14.62
CA ILE A 108 10.18 -1.02 -15.00
C ILE A 108 9.95 -1.95 -13.80
N GLN A 109 10.44 -1.57 -12.62
CA GLN A 109 10.20 -2.32 -11.38
C GLN A 109 8.70 -2.50 -11.13
N GLY A 110 7.90 -1.45 -11.27
CA GLY A 110 6.45 -1.53 -11.10
C GLY A 110 5.80 -2.57 -12.01
N ALA A 111 6.27 -2.68 -13.25
CA ALA A 111 5.76 -3.67 -14.19
C ALA A 111 6.15 -5.11 -13.81
N ILE A 112 7.29 -5.32 -13.18
CA ILE A 112 7.82 -6.66 -12.86
C ILE A 112 7.37 -7.14 -11.48
N THR A 113 7.23 -6.27 -10.49
CA THR A 113 6.93 -6.63 -9.10
C THR A 113 5.43 -6.85 -8.85
N GLY A 114 5.05 -7.29 -7.67
CA GLY A 114 3.66 -7.60 -7.31
C GLY A 114 3.55 -8.92 -6.55
N THR A 115 4.36 -9.08 -5.47
CA THR A 115 4.44 -10.33 -4.70
C THR A 115 3.24 -10.58 -3.81
N ILE A 116 2.63 -9.53 -3.24
CA ILE A 116 1.64 -9.63 -2.17
C ILE A 116 0.42 -10.46 -2.60
N ALA A 117 -0.17 -10.15 -3.76
CA ALA A 117 -1.33 -10.87 -4.26
C ALA A 117 -1.03 -12.35 -4.54
N ALA A 118 0.14 -12.62 -5.13
CA ALA A 118 0.57 -13.99 -5.44
C ALA A 118 0.85 -14.81 -4.16
N ILE A 119 1.50 -14.23 -3.16
CA ILE A 119 1.75 -14.89 -1.86
C ILE A 119 0.43 -15.19 -1.15
N ASN A 120 -0.49 -14.24 -1.07
CA ASN A 120 -1.80 -14.43 -0.44
C ASN A 120 -2.60 -15.53 -1.15
N ALA A 121 -2.62 -15.51 -2.49
CA ALA A 121 -3.32 -16.51 -3.28
C ALA A 121 -2.69 -17.92 -3.14
N LEU A 122 -1.36 -18.00 -3.08
CA LEU A 122 -0.65 -19.26 -2.87
C LEU A 122 -0.92 -19.82 -1.47
N ALA A 123 -0.85 -18.99 -0.44
CA ALA A 123 -1.16 -19.41 0.92
C ALA A 123 -2.60 -19.90 1.06
N ALA A 124 -3.57 -19.18 0.47
CA ALA A 124 -4.98 -19.60 0.48
C ALA A 124 -5.21 -20.99 -0.17
N SER A 125 -4.38 -21.35 -1.16
CA SER A 125 -4.50 -22.65 -1.84
C SER A 125 -3.82 -23.83 -1.12
N LEU A 126 -2.85 -23.53 -0.25
CA LEU A 126 -2.04 -24.58 0.41
C LEU A 126 -2.44 -24.82 1.87
N VAL A 127 -3.20 -23.92 2.47
CA VAL A 127 -3.64 -24.01 3.86
C VAL A 127 -5.06 -24.60 3.95
N PRO A 128 -5.37 -25.47 4.93
CA PRO A 128 -6.72 -25.96 5.15
C PRO A 128 -7.74 -24.83 5.30
N ARG A 129 -8.96 -25.02 4.77
CA ARG A 129 -10.01 -23.99 4.76
C ARG A 129 -10.31 -23.41 6.14
N GLU A 130 -10.28 -24.26 7.18
CA GLU A 130 -10.54 -23.89 8.58
C GLU A 130 -9.43 -22.99 9.16
N ARG A 131 -8.26 -22.96 8.54
CA ARG A 131 -7.07 -22.20 8.98
C ARG A 131 -6.70 -21.04 8.06
N THR A 132 -7.48 -20.79 7.01
CA THR A 132 -7.19 -19.72 6.04
C THR A 132 -7.14 -18.33 6.71
N GLY A 133 -8.07 -18.03 7.63
CA GLY A 133 -8.05 -16.77 8.38
C GLY A 133 -6.77 -16.57 9.19
N TYR A 134 -6.30 -17.62 9.87
CA TYR A 134 -5.02 -17.60 10.59
C TYR A 134 -3.84 -17.34 9.65
N ALA A 135 -3.80 -18.02 8.51
CA ALA A 135 -2.71 -17.86 7.52
C ALA A 135 -2.67 -16.44 6.95
N MET A 136 -3.83 -15.88 6.57
CA MET A 136 -3.91 -14.50 6.11
C MET A 136 -3.49 -13.51 7.19
N GLY A 137 -3.88 -13.72 8.44
CA GLY A 137 -3.45 -12.91 9.57
C GLY A 137 -1.93 -12.91 9.74
N MET A 138 -1.29 -14.09 9.68
CA MET A 138 0.17 -14.22 9.77
C MET A 138 0.90 -13.52 8.62
N LEU A 139 0.39 -13.62 7.39
CA LEU A 139 0.94 -12.89 6.24
C LEU A 139 0.83 -11.39 6.42
N GLN A 140 -0.29 -10.89 6.94
CA GLN A 140 -0.45 -9.46 7.22
C GLN A 140 0.49 -8.98 8.32
N VAL A 141 0.70 -9.78 9.38
CA VAL A 141 1.72 -9.46 10.41
C VAL A 141 3.11 -9.35 9.77
N GLY A 142 3.51 -10.31 8.92
CA GLY A 142 4.78 -10.25 8.20
C GLY A 142 4.90 -9.01 7.32
N LEU A 143 3.84 -8.68 6.57
CA LEU A 143 3.80 -7.49 5.71
C LEU A 143 3.98 -6.20 6.51
N TRP A 144 3.14 -5.97 7.51
CA TRP A 144 3.16 -4.71 8.25
C TRP A 144 4.39 -4.54 9.16
N ALA A 145 4.90 -5.64 9.71
CA ALA A 145 6.19 -5.62 10.40
C ALA A 145 7.33 -5.19 9.47
N GLY A 146 7.33 -5.72 8.22
CA GLY A 146 8.31 -5.33 7.22
C GLY A 146 8.18 -3.87 6.76
N VAL A 147 6.94 -3.40 6.55
CA VAL A 147 6.66 -2.00 6.19
C VAL A 147 7.11 -1.02 7.29
N ALA A 148 6.99 -1.40 8.56
CA ALA A 148 7.46 -0.57 9.67
C ALA A 148 8.99 -0.62 9.84
N ALA A 149 9.60 -1.82 9.74
CA ALA A 149 11.04 -2.00 9.94
C ALA A 149 11.89 -1.53 8.74
N GLY A 150 11.37 -1.68 7.52
CA GLY A 150 12.09 -1.38 6.27
C GLY A 150 12.67 0.03 6.23
N PRO A 151 11.87 1.09 6.38
CA PRO A 151 12.36 2.46 6.35
C PRO A 151 13.40 2.76 7.43
N PHE A 152 13.21 2.22 8.63
CA PHE A 152 14.16 2.39 9.72
C PHE A 152 15.54 1.77 9.39
N LEU A 153 15.55 0.50 8.97
CA LEU A 153 16.78 -0.20 8.58
C LEU A 153 17.42 0.46 7.35
N GLY A 154 16.60 0.86 6.37
CA GLY A 154 17.08 1.51 5.16
C GLY A 154 17.72 2.85 5.41
N GLY A 155 17.16 3.65 6.32
CA GLY A 155 17.75 4.93 6.74
C GLY A 155 19.13 4.76 7.35
N ILE A 156 19.27 3.82 8.31
CA ILE A 156 20.57 3.51 8.93
C ILE A 156 21.59 3.05 7.90
N VAL A 157 21.20 2.10 7.03
CA VAL A 157 22.11 1.58 5.99
C VAL A 157 22.53 2.68 5.03
N ALA A 158 21.61 3.57 4.64
CA ALA A 158 21.92 4.67 3.73
C ALA A 158 22.90 5.69 4.34
N ASP A 159 22.74 6.02 5.61
CA ASP A 159 23.60 6.99 6.30
C ASP A 159 24.98 6.40 6.62
N VAL A 160 25.07 5.10 7.01
CA VAL A 160 26.33 4.47 7.43
C VAL A 160 27.14 3.95 6.23
N PHE A 161 26.46 3.31 5.27
CA PHE A 161 27.10 2.61 4.14
C PHE A 161 26.85 3.28 2.78
N GLY A 162 26.05 4.36 2.75
CA GLY A 162 25.66 5.09 1.55
C GLY A 162 24.44 4.48 0.83
N PHE A 163 23.83 5.29 -0.03
CA PHE A 163 22.60 4.92 -0.74
C PHE A 163 22.71 3.64 -1.56
N ARG A 164 23.85 3.43 -2.25
CA ARG A 164 24.08 2.24 -3.08
C ARG A 164 24.03 0.94 -2.28
N ALA A 165 24.56 0.95 -1.06
CA ALA A 165 24.55 -0.22 -0.20
C ALA A 165 23.12 -0.66 0.16
N ALA A 166 22.22 0.28 0.38
CA ALA A 166 20.82 -0.04 0.67
C ALA A 166 20.11 -0.75 -0.52
N PHE A 167 20.39 -0.34 -1.77
CA PHE A 167 19.89 -1.05 -2.96
C PHE A 167 20.48 -2.45 -3.08
N ILE A 168 21.80 -2.60 -2.87
CA ILE A 168 22.49 -3.91 -2.93
C ILE A 168 21.93 -4.85 -1.85
N ILE A 169 21.80 -4.38 -0.61
CA ILE A 169 21.23 -5.19 0.48
C ILE A 169 19.79 -5.59 0.17
N THR A 170 18.97 -4.66 -0.34
CA THR A 170 17.60 -4.97 -0.77
C THR A 170 17.57 -6.05 -1.86
N ALA A 171 18.45 -5.94 -2.87
CA ALA A 171 18.54 -6.94 -3.94
C ALA A 171 18.93 -8.32 -3.39
N ILE A 172 19.90 -8.39 -2.46
CA ILE A 172 20.30 -9.63 -1.79
C ILE A 172 19.14 -10.21 -0.98
N LEU A 173 18.40 -9.40 -0.21
CA LEU A 173 17.26 -9.85 0.56
C LEU A 173 16.16 -10.44 -0.33
N LEU A 174 15.86 -9.81 -1.47
CA LEU A 174 14.90 -10.33 -2.43
C LEU A 174 15.39 -11.62 -3.10
N LEU A 175 16.67 -11.70 -3.43
CA LEU A 175 17.29 -12.90 -3.99
C LEU A 175 17.19 -14.07 -3.01
N ILE A 176 17.56 -13.85 -1.74
CA ILE A 176 17.45 -14.86 -0.67
C ILE A 176 15.99 -15.29 -0.51
N SER A 177 15.05 -14.34 -0.46
CA SER A 177 13.61 -14.65 -0.37
C SER A 177 13.15 -15.50 -1.57
N GLY A 178 13.59 -15.17 -2.78
CA GLY A 178 13.31 -15.93 -3.99
C GLY A 178 13.83 -17.37 -3.90
N ILE A 179 15.09 -17.54 -3.48
CA ILE A 179 15.73 -18.86 -3.29
C ILE A 179 14.96 -19.68 -2.24
N VAL A 180 14.61 -19.07 -1.09
CA VAL A 180 13.87 -19.75 -0.02
C VAL A 180 12.50 -20.20 -0.50
N VAL A 181 11.78 -19.40 -1.29
CA VAL A 181 10.49 -19.77 -1.89
C VAL A 181 10.68 -20.89 -2.93
N THR A 182 11.68 -20.80 -3.79
CA THR A 182 11.94 -21.78 -4.86
C THR A 182 12.17 -23.17 -4.29
N PHE A 183 13.01 -23.32 -3.30
CA PHE A 183 13.35 -24.62 -2.72
C PHE A 183 12.42 -25.04 -1.58
N GLY A 184 11.82 -24.10 -0.86
CA GLY A 184 11.01 -24.37 0.33
C GLY A 184 9.53 -24.61 0.06
N VAL A 185 8.97 -24.05 -1.02
CA VAL A 185 7.54 -24.15 -1.33
C VAL A 185 7.32 -25.08 -2.51
N LYS A 186 6.44 -26.07 -2.33
CA LYS A 186 5.99 -26.97 -3.39
C LYS A 186 4.52 -26.66 -3.70
N GLU A 187 4.27 -26.07 -4.88
CA GLU A 187 2.92 -25.88 -5.40
C GLU A 187 2.51 -27.06 -6.25
N GLN A 188 1.32 -27.61 -6.00
CA GLN A 188 0.66 -28.59 -6.89
C GLN A 188 -0.35 -27.79 -7.72
N PHE A 189 0.12 -27.31 -8.86
CA PHE A 189 -0.70 -26.47 -9.72
C PHE A 189 -1.50 -27.30 -10.72
N THR A 190 -2.82 -27.18 -10.69
CA THR A 190 -3.74 -27.67 -11.70
C THR A 190 -4.37 -26.48 -12.42
N PRO A 191 -4.12 -26.30 -13.72
CA PRO A 191 -4.73 -25.21 -14.48
C PRO A 191 -6.27 -25.32 -14.43
N PRO A 192 -7.00 -24.23 -14.21
CA PRO A 192 -8.45 -24.26 -14.26
C PRO A 192 -8.95 -24.62 -15.67
N PRO A 193 -10.10 -25.29 -15.80
CA PRO A 193 -10.68 -25.65 -17.10
C PRO A 193 -10.93 -24.38 -17.92
N ARG A 194 -10.55 -24.44 -19.21
CA ARG A 194 -10.76 -23.33 -20.16
C ARG A 194 -12.26 -23.18 -20.41
N GLY A 195 -12.82 -22.00 -20.20
CA GLY A 195 -14.17 -21.69 -20.69
C GLY A 195 -15.13 -20.95 -19.78
N VAL A 196 -14.77 -20.59 -18.56
CA VAL A 196 -15.64 -19.75 -17.72
C VAL A 196 -15.54 -18.28 -18.21
N ARG A 197 -16.49 -17.86 -19.04
CA ARG A 197 -16.68 -16.42 -19.36
C ARG A 197 -17.01 -15.71 -18.07
N ARG A 198 -16.07 -14.89 -17.57
CA ARG A 198 -16.37 -13.95 -16.48
C ARG A 198 -17.26 -12.84 -17.04
N PRO A 199 -18.31 -12.41 -16.34
CA PRO A 199 -19.10 -11.24 -16.70
C PRO A 199 -18.18 -10.05 -16.99
N GLY A 200 -18.61 -9.11 -17.83
CA GLY A 200 -17.77 -7.98 -18.22
C GLY A 200 -17.41 -7.14 -16.99
N ILE A 201 -16.14 -7.03 -16.67
CA ILE A 201 -15.60 -6.29 -15.50
C ILE A 201 -16.20 -4.87 -15.42
N LEU A 202 -16.40 -4.22 -16.59
CA LEU A 202 -16.90 -2.86 -16.65
C LEU A 202 -18.37 -2.72 -16.23
N SER A 203 -19.20 -3.70 -16.60
CA SER A 203 -20.63 -3.71 -16.24
C SER A 203 -20.84 -3.96 -14.75
N ASP A 204 -20.01 -4.82 -14.15
CA ASP A 204 -20.04 -5.07 -12.72
C ASP A 204 -19.60 -3.83 -11.93
N TRP A 205 -18.58 -3.13 -12.39
CA TRP A 205 -18.11 -1.89 -11.76
C TRP A 205 -19.16 -0.78 -11.82
N GLN A 206 -19.81 -0.58 -12.97
CA GLN A 206 -20.90 0.40 -13.12
C GLN A 206 -22.06 0.10 -12.14
N ARG A 207 -22.46 -1.18 -12.06
CA ARG A 207 -23.52 -1.63 -11.15
C ARG A 207 -23.16 -1.37 -9.69
N ILE A 208 -21.93 -1.67 -9.27
CA ILE A 208 -21.47 -1.49 -7.88
C ILE A 208 -21.32 -0.01 -7.54
N LEU A 209 -20.75 0.79 -8.43
CA LEU A 209 -20.60 2.23 -8.21
C LEU A 209 -21.94 2.99 -8.16
N ALA A 210 -22.99 2.43 -8.78
CA ALA A 210 -24.34 2.98 -8.71
C ALA A 210 -25.05 2.71 -7.37
N LEU A 211 -24.50 1.82 -6.50
CA LEU A 211 -25.09 1.57 -5.18
C LEU A 211 -24.92 2.79 -4.27
N PRO A 212 -25.97 3.13 -3.46
CA PRO A 212 -25.92 4.26 -2.55
C PRO A 212 -24.74 4.16 -1.55
N GLY A 213 -23.95 5.22 -1.45
CA GLY A 213 -22.81 5.31 -0.54
C GLY A 213 -21.50 4.69 -1.05
N VAL A 214 -21.52 3.87 -2.12
CA VAL A 214 -20.32 3.19 -2.64
C VAL A 214 -19.38 4.16 -3.35
N ALA A 215 -19.87 4.95 -4.29
CA ALA A 215 -19.05 5.92 -5.00
C ALA A 215 -18.42 6.97 -4.06
N PRO A 216 -19.15 7.59 -3.11
CA PRO A 216 -18.54 8.45 -2.09
C PRO A 216 -17.53 7.73 -1.18
N ALA A 217 -17.74 6.45 -0.84
CA ALA A 217 -16.77 5.68 -0.06
C ALA A 217 -15.45 5.49 -0.81
N TYR A 218 -15.50 5.18 -2.12
CA TYR A 218 -14.30 5.09 -2.94
C TYR A 218 -13.63 6.45 -3.18
N ALA A 219 -14.39 7.53 -3.31
CA ALA A 219 -13.83 8.87 -3.39
C ALA A 219 -13.11 9.26 -2.06
N ALA A 220 -13.72 8.96 -0.92
CA ALA A 220 -13.06 9.12 0.38
C ALA A 220 -11.80 8.25 0.50
N ARG A 221 -11.83 7.01 -0.01
CA ARG A 221 -10.68 6.10 -0.07
C ARG A 221 -9.54 6.69 -0.89
N PHE A 222 -9.87 7.21 -2.07
CA PHE A 222 -8.90 7.88 -2.94
C PHE A 222 -8.22 9.06 -2.22
N LEU A 223 -8.99 9.97 -1.61
CA LEU A 223 -8.46 11.13 -0.90
C LEU A 223 -7.64 10.74 0.33
N ASN A 224 -8.08 9.73 1.08
CA ASN A 224 -7.35 9.23 2.25
C ASN A 224 -6.01 8.57 1.89
N TRP A 225 -5.86 8.00 0.69
CA TRP A 225 -4.58 7.54 0.18
C TRP A 225 -3.78 8.67 -0.46
N LEU A 226 -4.44 9.55 -1.20
CA LEU A 226 -3.80 10.66 -1.91
C LEU A 226 -3.00 11.54 -0.95
N GLY A 227 -3.65 12.06 0.09
CA GLY A 227 -3.05 13.02 1.03
C GLY A 227 -1.72 12.54 1.60
N PRO A 228 -1.68 11.48 2.42
CA PRO A 228 -0.42 11.00 3.02
C PRO A 228 0.62 10.54 2.00
N THR A 229 0.20 10.02 0.83
CA THR A 229 1.14 9.55 -0.21
C THR A 229 1.84 10.72 -0.93
N MET A 230 1.24 11.92 -0.95
CA MET A 230 1.88 13.13 -1.48
C MET A 230 3.19 13.48 -0.75
N LEU A 231 3.33 13.07 0.51
CA LEU A 231 4.54 13.34 1.30
C LEU A 231 5.75 12.50 0.88
N LEU A 232 5.57 11.35 0.23
CA LEU A 232 6.66 10.41 -0.05
C LEU A 232 7.89 11.05 -0.73
N PRO A 233 7.75 11.86 -1.80
CA PRO A 233 8.90 12.50 -2.44
C PRO A 233 9.44 13.70 -1.67
N VAL A 234 8.69 14.27 -0.72
CA VAL A 234 8.99 15.54 -0.08
C VAL A 234 9.52 15.38 1.34
N LEU A 235 9.05 14.37 2.07
CA LEU A 235 9.37 14.17 3.48
C LEU A 235 10.87 14.12 3.78
N PRO A 236 11.70 13.36 3.05
CA PRO A 236 13.14 13.31 3.30
C PRO A 236 13.83 14.67 3.06
N LEU A 237 13.38 15.42 2.03
CA LEU A 237 13.89 16.74 1.71
C LEU A 237 13.52 17.75 2.81
N TYR A 238 12.29 17.63 3.35
CA TYR A 238 11.86 18.45 4.46
C TYR A 238 12.64 18.16 5.74
N VAL A 239 12.88 16.88 6.05
CA VAL A 239 13.74 16.47 7.18
C VAL A 239 15.15 17.06 7.00
N ALA A 240 15.71 17.00 5.79
CA ALA A 240 17.02 17.61 5.48
C ALA A 240 17.03 19.13 5.77
N SER A 241 15.95 19.84 5.44
CA SER A 241 15.85 21.28 5.71
C SER A 241 15.73 21.64 7.22
N LEU A 242 15.30 20.71 8.06
CA LEU A 242 15.21 20.90 9.52
C LEU A 242 16.52 20.55 10.25
N MET A 243 17.45 19.86 9.59
CA MET A 243 18.72 19.45 10.19
C MET A 243 19.84 20.44 9.85
N ARG A 244 20.67 20.79 10.82
CA ARG A 244 21.80 21.71 10.64
C ARG A 244 23.05 21.07 10.01
N GLY A 245 22.96 19.78 9.59
CA GLY A 245 24.04 19.00 8.98
C GLY A 245 23.48 17.87 8.14
N ASN A 246 24.32 17.25 7.32
CA ASN A 246 23.91 16.18 6.40
C ASN A 246 23.92 14.78 7.03
N GLU A 247 24.33 14.65 8.30
CA GLU A 247 24.45 13.35 8.95
C GLU A 247 23.11 12.90 9.54
N GLY A 248 22.72 11.64 9.29
CA GLY A 248 21.57 11.01 9.91
C GLY A 248 20.19 11.40 9.31
N ILE A 249 20.14 12.08 8.16
CA ILE A 249 18.88 12.51 7.54
C ILE A 249 18.02 11.31 7.16
N SER A 250 18.63 10.30 6.52
CA SER A 250 17.92 9.09 6.09
C SER A 250 17.46 8.27 7.28
N THR A 251 18.29 8.18 8.34
CA THR A 251 17.95 7.50 9.59
C THR A 251 16.76 8.17 10.27
N LEU A 252 16.79 9.49 10.44
CA LEU A 252 15.68 10.22 11.06
C LEU A 252 14.40 10.08 10.23
N THR A 253 14.48 10.20 8.92
CA THR A 253 13.34 9.97 8.02
C THR A 253 12.80 8.55 8.16
N GLY A 254 13.69 7.56 8.21
CA GLY A 254 13.33 6.16 8.40
C GLY A 254 12.65 5.91 9.75
N VAL A 255 13.12 6.53 10.83
CA VAL A 255 12.49 6.49 12.16
C VAL A 255 11.10 7.12 12.13
N ILE A 256 10.96 8.29 11.49
CA ILE A 256 9.67 8.99 11.35
C ILE A 256 8.65 8.10 10.63
N VAL A 257 9.01 7.55 9.47
CA VAL A 257 8.12 6.70 8.67
C VAL A 257 7.83 5.38 9.38
N GLY A 258 8.86 4.76 9.96
CA GLY A 258 8.74 3.49 10.70
C GLY A 258 7.84 3.63 11.93
N LEU A 259 8.05 4.68 12.74
CA LEU A 259 7.25 4.93 13.94
C LEU A 259 5.79 5.28 13.59
N SER A 260 5.59 6.12 12.56
CA SER A 260 4.24 6.43 12.06
C SER A 260 3.51 5.17 11.58
N SER A 261 4.18 4.28 10.84
CA SER A 261 3.63 3.01 10.36
C SER A 261 3.32 2.06 11.51
N ALA A 262 4.20 1.96 12.51
CA ALA A 262 3.99 1.14 13.70
C ALA A 262 2.81 1.66 14.54
N ALA A 263 2.74 2.98 14.78
CA ALA A 263 1.63 3.62 15.48
C ALA A 263 0.29 3.37 14.75
N GLY A 264 0.28 3.49 13.43
CA GLY A 264 -0.89 3.20 12.60
C GLY A 264 -1.33 1.74 12.68
N THR A 265 -0.37 0.81 12.66
CA THR A 265 -0.66 -0.64 12.77
C THR A 265 -1.27 -0.99 14.13
N VAL A 266 -0.69 -0.48 15.22
CA VAL A 266 -1.22 -0.67 16.56
C VAL A 266 -2.60 -0.04 16.70
N SER A 267 -2.75 1.20 16.24
CA SER A 267 -4.02 1.93 16.28
C SER A 267 -5.13 1.25 15.47
N ALA A 268 -4.80 0.64 14.33
CA ALA A 268 -5.77 -0.08 13.49
C ALA A 268 -6.51 -1.19 14.27
N LEU A 269 -5.82 -1.89 15.17
CA LEU A 269 -6.41 -2.94 15.99
C LEU A 269 -7.44 -2.39 16.98
N TYR A 270 -7.15 -1.25 17.61
CA TYR A 270 -8.05 -0.61 18.57
C TYR A 270 -9.21 0.11 17.86
N LEU A 271 -8.90 0.89 16.82
CA LEU A 271 -9.90 1.65 16.07
C LEU A 271 -10.82 0.76 15.25
N GLY A 272 -10.35 -0.40 14.79
CA GLY A 272 -11.21 -1.41 14.16
C GLY A 272 -12.29 -1.91 15.14
N ARG A 273 -11.88 -2.33 16.35
CA ARG A 273 -12.82 -2.76 17.41
C ARG A 273 -13.75 -1.63 17.87
N LEU A 274 -13.22 -0.41 17.94
CA LEU A 274 -14.03 0.76 18.28
C LEU A 274 -15.10 1.02 17.20
N GLY A 275 -14.73 0.85 15.92
CA GLY A 275 -15.65 0.97 14.78
C GLY A 275 -16.82 0.00 14.84
N ASP A 276 -16.61 -1.23 15.35
CA ASP A 276 -17.67 -2.21 15.56
C ASP A 276 -18.67 -1.75 16.63
N ARG A 277 -18.22 -0.97 17.63
CA ARG A 277 -19.05 -0.51 18.76
C ARG A 277 -19.76 0.82 18.49
N VAL A 278 -19.02 1.83 17.99
CA VAL A 278 -19.51 3.22 17.83
C VAL A 278 -19.91 3.55 16.39
N GLY A 279 -19.65 2.64 15.46
CA GLY A 279 -19.92 2.81 14.03
C GLY A 279 -18.68 3.22 13.23
N HIS A 280 -18.45 2.53 12.12
CA HIS A 280 -17.27 2.73 11.26
C HIS A 280 -17.20 4.13 10.61
N ARG A 281 -18.36 4.73 10.27
CA ARG A 281 -18.43 6.10 9.74
C ARG A 281 -17.88 7.13 10.73
N ARG A 282 -18.22 7.00 12.03
CA ARG A 282 -17.74 7.92 13.08
C ARG A 282 -16.22 7.78 13.27
N VAL A 283 -15.71 6.54 13.32
CA VAL A 283 -14.26 6.29 13.44
C VAL A 283 -13.50 6.82 12.22
N LEU A 284 -14.03 6.61 11.01
CA LEU A 284 -13.46 7.15 9.79
C LEU A 284 -13.40 8.68 9.82
N LEU A 285 -14.52 9.33 10.16
CA LEU A 285 -14.61 10.79 10.23
C LEU A 285 -13.65 11.36 11.29
N ALA A 286 -13.66 10.82 12.50
CA ALA A 286 -12.78 11.25 13.58
C ALA A 286 -11.30 11.05 13.22
N GLY A 287 -10.93 9.88 12.70
CA GLY A 287 -9.56 9.59 12.28
C GLY A 287 -9.07 10.54 11.19
N THR A 288 -9.91 10.80 10.17
CA THR A 288 -9.58 11.71 9.06
C THR A 288 -9.43 13.16 9.56
N LEU A 289 -10.32 13.63 10.46
CA LEU A 289 -10.23 14.97 11.04
C LEU A 289 -9.00 15.14 11.93
N VAL A 290 -8.74 14.18 12.82
CA VAL A 290 -7.55 14.22 13.69
C VAL A 290 -6.28 14.19 12.86
N ALA A 291 -6.21 13.35 11.83
CA ALA A 291 -5.07 13.31 10.92
C ALA A 291 -4.86 14.68 10.22
N ALA A 292 -5.94 15.26 9.68
CA ALA A 292 -5.87 16.58 9.04
C ALA A 292 -5.35 17.67 10.01
N LEU A 293 -5.85 17.68 11.25
CA LEU A 293 -5.41 18.61 12.29
C LEU A 293 -3.95 18.37 12.70
N CYS A 294 -3.48 17.12 12.72
CA CYS A 294 -2.09 16.80 12.99
C CYS A 294 -1.14 17.20 11.85
N PHE A 295 -1.62 17.27 10.60
CA PHE A 295 -0.80 17.73 9.48
C PHE A 295 -0.53 19.24 9.49
N ILE A 296 -1.46 20.06 9.96
CA ILE A 296 -1.31 21.53 9.97
C ILE A 296 -0.05 21.97 10.74
N PRO A 297 0.18 21.58 12.01
CA PRO A 297 1.36 22.02 12.75
C PRO A 297 2.68 21.50 12.15
N GLN A 298 2.66 20.40 11.37
CA GLN A 298 3.87 19.89 10.72
C GLN A 298 4.48 20.87 9.71
N ALA A 299 3.69 21.76 9.14
CA ALA A 299 4.20 22.82 8.26
C ALA A 299 5.06 23.88 8.99
N PHE A 300 4.95 23.98 10.31
CA PHE A 300 5.56 25.01 11.14
C PHE A 300 6.60 24.45 12.12
N VAL A 301 6.99 23.19 12.00
CA VAL A 301 8.01 22.59 12.87
C VAL A 301 9.41 23.12 12.53
N HIS A 302 10.24 23.24 13.55
CA HIS A 302 11.61 23.72 13.42
C HIS A 302 12.65 22.64 13.75
N THR A 303 12.21 21.47 14.22
CA THR A 303 13.09 20.36 14.60
C THR A 303 12.54 19.01 14.14
N GLY A 304 13.44 18.07 13.82
CA GLY A 304 13.05 16.72 13.43
C GLY A 304 12.25 15.96 14.51
N TRP A 305 12.48 16.26 15.81
CA TRP A 305 11.75 15.65 16.92
C TRP A 305 10.28 16.05 16.96
N GLN A 306 9.98 17.32 16.69
CA GLN A 306 8.59 17.81 16.58
C GLN A 306 7.87 17.08 15.45
N LEU A 307 8.54 16.93 14.30
CA LEU A 307 8.00 16.20 13.15
C LEU A 307 7.78 14.72 13.47
N LEU A 308 8.70 14.07 14.18
CA LEU A 308 8.60 12.68 14.61
C LEU A 308 7.33 12.43 15.44
N ILE A 309 7.11 13.26 16.47
CA ILE A 309 5.94 13.14 17.35
C ILE A 309 4.65 13.34 16.56
N LEU A 310 4.57 14.40 15.75
CA LEU A 310 3.38 14.70 14.96
C LEU A 310 3.10 13.64 13.91
N GLN A 311 4.13 13.08 13.28
CA GLN A 311 3.97 11.98 12.32
C GLN A 311 3.52 10.68 13.02
N ALA A 312 4.01 10.37 14.21
CA ALA A 312 3.53 9.23 15.00
C ALA A 312 2.04 9.39 15.37
N LEU A 313 1.62 10.59 15.80
CA LEU A 313 0.22 10.89 16.08
C LEU A 313 -0.65 10.79 14.83
N THR A 314 -0.15 11.30 13.69
CA THR A 314 -0.82 11.17 12.40
C THR A 314 -0.98 9.70 12.00
N GLY A 315 0.08 8.89 12.17
CA GLY A 315 0.03 7.45 11.95
C GLY A 315 -1.04 6.78 12.80
N ALA A 316 -1.10 7.09 14.09
CA ALA A 316 -2.14 6.58 14.98
C ALA A 316 -3.56 7.01 14.55
N ALA A 317 -3.75 8.25 14.11
CA ALA A 317 -5.03 8.74 13.62
C ALA A 317 -5.50 8.04 12.34
N THR A 318 -4.57 7.79 11.41
CA THR A 318 -4.86 7.17 10.10
C THR A 318 -5.07 5.66 10.17
N GLY A 319 -4.56 4.98 11.20
CA GLY A 319 -4.59 3.51 11.31
C GLY A 319 -5.99 2.89 11.21
N GLY A 320 -7.02 3.58 11.73
CA GLY A 320 -8.41 3.11 11.67
C GLY A 320 -9.14 3.39 10.35
N MET A 321 -8.59 4.23 9.47
CA MET A 321 -9.32 4.70 8.27
C MET A 321 -9.56 3.59 7.26
N ASN A 322 -8.54 2.78 6.96
CA ASN A 322 -8.64 1.68 6.00
C ASN A 322 -9.58 0.57 6.45
N PRO A 323 -9.49 0.04 7.70
CA PRO A 323 -10.46 -0.94 8.21
C PRO A 323 -11.89 -0.41 8.21
N ALA A 324 -12.09 0.85 8.63
CA ALA A 324 -13.42 1.46 8.67
C ALA A 324 -14.04 1.59 7.28
N LEU A 325 -13.29 2.03 6.27
CA LEU A 325 -13.76 2.11 4.89
C LEU A 325 -14.05 0.73 4.30
N SER A 326 -13.21 -0.28 4.56
CA SER A 326 -13.44 -1.65 4.10
C SER A 326 -14.71 -2.23 4.71
N ALA A 327 -14.95 -1.99 6.01
CA ALA A 327 -16.18 -2.41 6.69
C ALA A 327 -17.43 -1.70 6.14
N LEU A 328 -17.34 -0.41 5.83
CA LEU A 328 -18.45 0.34 5.20
C LEU A 328 -18.75 -0.18 3.79
N LEU A 329 -17.73 -0.39 2.96
CA LEU A 329 -17.89 -0.95 1.62
C LEU A 329 -18.53 -2.34 1.66
N ALA A 330 -18.10 -3.21 2.58
CA ALA A 330 -18.71 -4.53 2.78
C ALA A 330 -20.19 -4.44 3.19
N ARG A 331 -20.61 -3.39 3.92
CA ARG A 331 -22.01 -3.15 4.28
C ARG A 331 -22.85 -2.56 3.14
N TYR A 332 -22.23 -1.82 2.22
CA TYR A 332 -22.92 -1.19 1.09
C TYR A 332 -23.06 -2.11 -0.11
N THR A 333 -22.30 -3.21 -0.17
CA THR A 333 -22.26 -4.16 -1.29
C THR A 333 -22.94 -5.48 -0.90
N ARG A 334 -23.35 -6.25 -1.91
CA ARG A 334 -24.02 -7.54 -1.71
C ARG A 334 -23.01 -8.67 -1.56
N ALA A 335 -23.38 -9.72 -0.85
CA ALA A 335 -22.64 -10.97 -0.86
C ALA A 335 -22.56 -11.53 -2.30
N GLY A 336 -21.34 -11.89 -2.74
CA GLY A 336 -21.04 -12.32 -4.10
C GLY A 336 -20.40 -11.25 -4.98
N ASP A 337 -20.41 -9.96 -4.58
CA ASP A 337 -19.78 -8.87 -5.31
C ASP A 337 -18.33 -8.61 -4.84
N GLU A 338 -17.80 -9.40 -3.89
CA GLU A 338 -16.50 -9.17 -3.23
C GLU A 338 -15.36 -9.01 -4.23
N GLY A 339 -15.33 -9.81 -5.28
CA GLY A 339 -14.28 -9.75 -6.30
C GLY A 339 -14.26 -8.41 -7.05
N ALA A 340 -15.42 -7.90 -7.41
CA ALA A 340 -15.53 -6.63 -8.12
C ALA A 340 -15.26 -5.44 -7.17
N VAL A 341 -15.71 -5.52 -5.90
CA VAL A 341 -15.38 -4.53 -4.85
C VAL A 341 -13.88 -4.44 -4.62
N PHE A 342 -13.18 -5.58 -4.47
CA PHE A 342 -11.72 -5.60 -4.35
C PHE A 342 -11.02 -5.10 -5.61
N GLY A 343 -11.58 -5.38 -6.79
CA GLY A 343 -11.06 -4.86 -8.07
C GLY A 343 -11.12 -3.34 -8.14
N ILE A 344 -12.25 -2.72 -7.81
CA ILE A 344 -12.41 -1.27 -7.73
C ILE A 344 -11.49 -0.67 -6.66
N ASP A 345 -11.43 -1.30 -5.48
CA ASP A 345 -10.58 -0.86 -4.38
C ASP A 345 -9.11 -0.79 -4.78
N ASN A 346 -8.59 -1.84 -5.41
CA ASN A 346 -7.22 -1.87 -5.90
C ASN A 346 -6.96 -0.81 -6.97
N SER A 347 -7.92 -0.56 -7.86
CA SER A 347 -7.79 0.47 -8.90
C SER A 347 -7.77 1.88 -8.31
N VAL A 348 -8.63 2.16 -7.32
CA VAL A 348 -8.68 3.45 -6.61
C VAL A 348 -7.37 3.69 -5.85
N ASN A 349 -6.88 2.69 -5.14
CA ASN A 349 -5.61 2.77 -4.41
C ASN A 349 -4.42 3.00 -5.36
N SER A 350 -4.41 2.30 -6.50
CA SER A 350 -3.36 2.44 -7.51
C SER A 350 -3.38 3.82 -8.16
N ALA A 351 -4.56 4.34 -8.47
CA ALA A 351 -4.73 5.70 -9.01
C ALA A 351 -4.23 6.77 -8.04
N ALA A 352 -4.57 6.65 -6.74
CA ALA A 352 -4.08 7.56 -5.71
C ALA A 352 -2.55 7.50 -5.59
N ARG A 353 -1.97 6.30 -5.56
CA ARG A 353 -0.51 6.09 -5.49
C ARG A 353 0.23 6.60 -6.73
N ALA A 354 -0.40 6.55 -7.89
CA ALA A 354 0.19 7.08 -9.12
C ALA A 354 0.13 8.61 -9.19
N ALA A 355 -0.98 9.23 -8.75
CA ALA A 355 -1.16 10.68 -8.82
C ALA A 355 -0.45 11.44 -7.67
N ALA A 356 -0.50 10.89 -6.45
CA ALA A 356 -0.10 11.61 -5.25
C ALA A 356 1.35 12.11 -5.25
N PRO A 357 2.38 11.31 -5.61
CA PRO A 357 3.76 11.78 -5.55
C PRO A 357 4.05 12.93 -6.52
N LEU A 358 3.44 12.90 -7.72
CA LEU A 358 3.57 14.00 -8.69
C LEU A 358 2.88 15.28 -8.19
N LEU A 359 1.68 15.15 -7.60
CA LEU A 359 0.98 16.28 -6.99
C LEU A 359 1.78 16.84 -5.81
N GLY A 360 2.35 15.98 -4.98
CA GLY A 360 3.21 16.37 -3.87
C GLY A 360 4.46 17.12 -4.34
N ALA A 361 5.14 16.60 -5.36
CA ALA A 361 6.28 17.25 -5.97
C ALA A 361 5.91 18.63 -6.58
N ALA A 362 4.76 18.74 -7.24
CA ALA A 362 4.27 20.00 -7.80
C ALA A 362 3.97 21.04 -6.70
N VAL A 363 3.27 20.62 -5.64
CA VAL A 363 2.99 21.51 -4.49
C VAL A 363 4.30 22.01 -3.87
N ALA A 364 5.26 21.11 -3.65
CA ALA A 364 6.56 21.48 -3.08
C ALA A 364 7.35 22.43 -3.99
N ALA A 365 7.29 22.23 -5.32
CA ALA A 365 7.98 23.08 -6.28
C ALA A 365 7.39 24.50 -6.38
N TRP A 366 6.06 24.64 -6.26
CA TRP A 366 5.39 25.95 -6.42
C TRP A 366 5.26 26.72 -5.11
N PHE A 367 5.02 26.04 -3.99
CA PHE A 367 4.69 26.64 -2.71
C PHE A 367 5.71 26.35 -1.60
N GLY A 368 6.77 25.57 -1.91
CA GLY A 368 7.79 25.17 -0.96
C GLY A 368 7.44 23.88 -0.16
N LEU A 369 8.48 23.31 0.46
CA LEU A 369 8.36 22.03 1.17
C LEU A 369 7.30 22.01 2.29
N PRO A 370 7.15 23.06 3.14
CA PRO A 370 6.14 23.07 4.21
C PRO A 370 4.70 23.02 3.70
N ALA A 371 4.44 23.56 2.50
CA ALA A 371 3.10 23.64 1.93
C ALA A 371 2.46 22.26 1.68
N ILE A 372 3.28 21.22 1.55
CA ILE A 372 2.78 19.83 1.34
C ILE A 372 1.93 19.37 2.53
N PHE A 373 2.27 19.75 3.75
CA PHE A 373 1.51 19.38 4.94
C PHE A 373 0.16 20.07 4.97
N ILE A 374 0.10 21.35 4.58
CA ILE A 374 -1.17 22.08 4.45
C ILE A 374 -2.03 21.50 3.33
N ALA A 375 -1.43 21.21 2.16
CA ALA A 375 -2.14 20.57 1.05
C ALA A 375 -2.71 19.21 1.46
N THR A 376 -1.93 18.39 2.17
CA THR A 376 -2.40 17.10 2.71
C THR A 376 -3.54 17.30 3.71
N ALA A 377 -3.44 18.28 4.61
CA ALA A 377 -4.52 18.61 5.54
C ALA A 377 -5.82 19.01 4.81
N LEU A 378 -5.72 19.85 3.77
CA LEU A 378 -6.87 20.25 2.95
C LEU A 378 -7.51 19.06 2.22
N VAL A 379 -6.71 18.17 1.65
CA VAL A 379 -7.21 16.94 1.03
C VAL A 379 -7.97 16.06 2.04
N LEU A 380 -7.43 15.90 3.24
CA LEU A 380 -8.09 15.12 4.30
C LEU A 380 -9.34 15.83 4.85
N LEU A 381 -9.34 17.16 4.98
CA LEU A 381 -10.55 17.92 5.32
C LEU A 381 -11.63 17.76 4.25
N GLY A 382 -11.24 17.77 2.97
CA GLY A 382 -12.15 17.44 1.86
C GLY A 382 -12.71 16.03 1.97
N ALA A 383 -11.86 15.04 2.32
CA ALA A 383 -12.30 13.67 2.57
C ALA A 383 -13.27 13.59 3.76
N ALA A 384 -12.98 14.30 4.85
CA ALA A 384 -13.87 14.35 6.02
C ALA A 384 -15.23 14.98 5.67
N ALA A 385 -15.23 16.08 4.93
CA ALA A 385 -16.47 16.72 4.45
C ALA A 385 -17.29 15.79 3.55
N LEU A 386 -16.62 15.03 2.66
CA LEU A 386 -17.27 14.04 1.81
C LEU A 386 -17.89 12.91 2.65
N VAL A 387 -17.15 12.37 3.62
CA VAL A 387 -17.65 11.34 4.54
C VAL A 387 -18.84 11.86 5.33
N PHE A 388 -18.76 13.10 5.83
CA PHE A 388 -19.83 13.72 6.63
C PHE A 388 -21.11 13.93 5.81
N ARG A 389 -21.00 14.40 4.55
CA ARG A 389 -22.17 14.77 3.74
C ARG A 389 -22.76 13.60 2.96
N CYS A 390 -21.91 12.68 2.47
CA CYS A 390 -22.30 11.72 1.44
C CYS A 390 -22.34 10.25 1.90
N LEU A 391 -21.74 9.91 3.07
CA LEU A 391 -21.82 8.54 3.56
C LEU A 391 -23.04 8.39 4.50
N PRO A 392 -23.97 7.47 4.21
CA PRO A 392 -25.12 7.23 5.07
C PRO A 392 -24.71 6.59 6.39
N GLU A 393 -25.37 6.96 7.49
CA GLU A 393 -25.13 6.36 8.83
C GLU A 393 -25.72 4.95 8.96
N HIS A 394 -26.84 4.73 8.29
CA HIS A 394 -27.54 3.45 8.28
C HIS A 394 -27.89 3.09 6.84
N THR A 395 -27.28 2.07 6.30
CA THR A 395 -27.81 1.37 5.14
C THR A 395 -28.51 0.11 5.63
N VAL A 396 -29.82 0.12 5.51
CA VAL A 396 -30.58 -1.10 5.45
C VAL A 396 -30.15 -1.79 4.16
N ALA A 397 -29.31 -2.84 4.25
CA ALA A 397 -29.19 -3.76 3.13
C ALA A 397 -30.65 -4.16 2.76
N PRO A 398 -31.05 -4.08 1.49
CA PRO A 398 -32.36 -4.58 1.13
C PRO A 398 -32.42 -6.03 1.58
N GLN A 399 -33.28 -6.29 2.57
CA GLN A 399 -33.61 -7.65 2.98
C GLN A 399 -34.10 -8.34 1.71
N ILE A 400 -33.31 -9.28 1.19
CA ILE A 400 -33.80 -10.22 0.20
C ILE A 400 -34.94 -10.93 0.93
N ALA A 401 -36.17 -10.67 0.50
CA ALA A 401 -37.30 -11.49 0.92
C ALA A 401 -36.86 -12.96 0.76
N PRO A 402 -36.99 -13.80 1.80
CA PRO A 402 -36.62 -15.19 1.69
C PRO A 402 -37.34 -15.74 0.44
N ALA A 403 -36.56 -16.33 -0.46
CA ALA A 403 -37.11 -16.98 -1.65
C ALA A 403 -38.24 -17.89 -1.16
N ALA A 404 -39.46 -17.64 -1.68
CA ALA A 404 -40.62 -18.43 -1.34
C ALA A 404 -40.24 -19.91 -1.47
N GLN A 405 -40.27 -20.63 -0.36
CA GLN A 405 -40.06 -22.07 -0.38
C GLN A 405 -41.07 -22.67 -1.38
N PRO A 406 -40.61 -23.49 -2.31
CA PRO A 406 -41.55 -24.18 -3.20
C PRO A 406 -42.48 -24.98 -2.30
N CYS A 407 -43.81 -24.76 -2.47
CA CYS A 407 -44.81 -25.55 -1.83
C CYS A 407 -44.53 -27.03 -2.02
N GLU A 408 -44.20 -27.71 -0.95
CA GLU A 408 -44.11 -29.16 -0.89
C GLU A 408 -45.50 -29.68 -1.30
N GLN A 409 -45.64 -30.17 -2.54
CA GLN A 409 -46.80 -30.92 -2.98
C GLN A 409 -46.82 -32.23 -2.23
N THR A 410 -47.66 -32.32 -1.24
CA THR A 410 -48.05 -33.60 -0.60
C THR A 410 -48.64 -34.52 -1.66
N PRO A 411 -48.09 -35.74 -1.89
CA PRO A 411 -48.74 -36.72 -2.74
C PRO A 411 -49.96 -37.29 -2.03
N ARG A 412 -51.12 -37.30 -2.73
CA ARG A 412 -52.32 -38.06 -2.38
C ARG A 412 -52.13 -39.52 -2.79
#